data_301683d7ad391ed002f1b14dde7aa971
#
_entry.id   301683d7ad391ed002f1b14dde7aa971
#
_cell.length_a   1.000
_cell.length_b   1.000
_cell.length_c   1.000
_cell.angle_alpha   90.00
_cell.angle_beta   90.00
_cell.angle_gamma   90.00
#
_symmetry.space_group_name_H-M   'P 1'
#
loop_
_entity.id
_entity.type
_entity.pdbx_description
1 polymer ?
#
loop_
_entity_poly.entity_id
_entity_poly.type
_entity_poly.pdbx_seq_one_letter_code
_entity_poly.pdbx_strand_id
1 'polypeptide(L)'
;MPAKVYTDKDADLGFLKNKTLAVLGFGSQGHSHAMNLRDSGLNVIVGLYKGSKSAAAAKKKGFKVYETAEAVRRADVMLVGIPDMKQADVWNRDIAPNLGKGGKTVLFIHGLSVHYKLIKPQKNVDIAMVAPKGPGHVVRAQYVEGKGVPALIAIQQDVSGKAVKTALAWAKGIGSTRAGVIRTTFKEEAETDLFGEQAVLCGGASELVKVGFETLVEAGYQPEMAYFECLHELKLIVDLMVESGISGMRFSISETAKYG
;
A
#
# COMPACT_ATOMS: atom_id res chain seq x y z
N MET A 1 -8.76 -17.05 17.01
CA MET A 1 -7.72 -17.86 16.34
C MET A 1 -6.72 -16.90 15.71
N PRO A 2 -5.42 -17.21 15.73
CA PRO A 2 -4.45 -16.34 15.07
C PRO A 2 -4.74 -16.24 13.57
N ALA A 3 -4.46 -15.08 12.97
CA ALA A 3 -4.66 -14.85 11.56
C ALA A 3 -3.76 -15.79 10.72
N LYS A 4 -4.30 -16.31 9.61
CA LYS A 4 -3.50 -17.10 8.66
C LYS A 4 -2.53 -16.18 7.92
N VAL A 5 -1.25 -16.48 8.00
CA VAL A 5 -0.19 -15.79 7.24
C VAL A 5 0.13 -16.60 6.00
N TYR A 6 0.01 -15.98 4.83
CA TYR A 6 0.42 -16.54 3.55
C TYR A 6 1.85 -16.10 3.22
N THR A 7 2.62 -17.01 2.66
CA THR A 7 4.02 -16.81 2.28
C THR A 7 4.26 -17.12 0.80
N ASP A 8 5.50 -17.08 0.36
CA ASP A 8 5.88 -17.42 -1.03
C ASP A 8 5.39 -18.81 -1.47
N LYS A 9 5.23 -19.75 -0.55
CA LYS A 9 4.76 -21.12 -0.83
C LYS A 9 3.26 -21.17 -1.16
N ASP A 10 2.50 -20.20 -0.67
CA ASP A 10 1.04 -20.11 -0.83
C ASP A 10 0.62 -19.33 -2.09
N ALA A 11 1.58 -18.67 -2.76
CA ALA A 11 1.32 -17.78 -3.88
C ALA A 11 2.04 -18.24 -5.16
N ASP A 12 1.30 -18.23 -6.27
CA ASP A 12 1.80 -18.63 -7.58
C ASP A 12 1.69 -17.47 -8.58
N LEU A 13 2.83 -16.98 -9.08
CA LEU A 13 2.89 -15.95 -10.13
C LEU A 13 2.26 -16.40 -11.45
N GLY A 14 2.08 -17.70 -11.66
CA GLY A 14 1.41 -18.27 -12.83
C GLY A 14 0.02 -17.68 -13.08
N PHE A 15 -0.70 -17.26 -12.02
CA PHE A 15 -1.99 -16.58 -12.13
C PHE A 15 -1.93 -15.22 -12.83
N LEU A 16 -0.73 -14.61 -12.93
CA LEU A 16 -0.50 -13.33 -13.61
C LEU A 16 0.33 -13.46 -14.90
N LYS A 17 0.92 -14.63 -15.14
CA LYS A 17 1.62 -14.89 -16.42
C LYS A 17 0.64 -14.78 -17.59
N ASN A 18 1.10 -14.26 -18.72
CA ASN A 18 0.34 -14.05 -19.93
C ASN A 18 -0.85 -13.08 -19.78
N LYS A 19 -0.92 -12.34 -18.67
CA LYS A 19 -1.90 -11.28 -18.45
C LYS A 19 -1.26 -9.91 -18.62
N THR A 20 -2.05 -8.95 -19.08
CA THR A 20 -1.67 -7.53 -19.03
C THR A 20 -2.11 -6.96 -17.69
N LEU A 21 -1.13 -6.50 -16.90
CA LEU A 21 -1.37 -5.85 -15.63
C LEU A 21 -1.35 -4.34 -15.82
N ALA A 22 -2.36 -3.63 -15.35
CA ALA A 22 -2.37 -2.18 -15.35
C ALA A 22 -2.20 -1.63 -13.93
N VAL A 23 -1.32 -0.66 -13.76
CA VAL A 23 -1.26 0.17 -12.56
C VAL A 23 -1.86 1.53 -12.92
N LEU A 24 -3.03 1.83 -12.36
CA LEU A 24 -3.74 3.09 -12.57
C LEU A 24 -3.29 4.10 -11.52
N GLY A 25 -2.43 5.03 -11.93
CA GLY A 25 -1.70 5.93 -11.05
C GLY A 25 -0.22 5.56 -10.93
N PHE A 26 0.66 6.55 -10.78
CA PHE A 26 2.11 6.37 -10.65
C PHE A 26 2.67 7.27 -9.54
N GLY A 27 1.94 7.30 -8.40
CA GLY A 27 2.37 7.89 -7.15
C GLY A 27 3.25 6.92 -6.36
N SER A 28 3.38 7.12 -5.04
CA SER A 28 4.25 6.33 -4.16
C SER A 28 4.00 4.82 -4.28
N GLN A 29 2.77 4.36 -4.08
CA GLN A 29 2.42 2.94 -4.20
C GLN A 29 2.42 2.45 -5.65
N GLY A 30 1.79 3.19 -6.57
CA GLY A 30 1.69 2.79 -7.98
C GLY A 30 3.06 2.60 -8.64
N HIS A 31 4.00 3.50 -8.38
CA HIS A 31 5.39 3.37 -8.84
C HIS A 31 6.02 2.06 -8.36
N SER A 32 5.90 1.76 -7.08
CA SER A 32 6.52 0.58 -6.46
C SER A 32 5.91 -0.72 -6.97
N HIS A 33 4.58 -0.79 -7.03
CA HIS A 33 3.88 -1.95 -7.58
C HIS A 33 4.29 -2.19 -9.05
N ALA A 34 4.26 -1.15 -9.89
CA ALA A 34 4.62 -1.29 -11.30
C ALA A 34 6.07 -1.81 -11.48
N MET A 35 7.02 -1.23 -10.75
CA MET A 35 8.44 -1.62 -10.82
C MET A 35 8.64 -3.06 -10.35
N ASN A 36 8.08 -3.43 -9.19
CA ASN A 36 8.29 -4.75 -8.61
C ASN A 36 7.65 -5.87 -9.45
N LEU A 37 6.43 -5.64 -9.96
CA LEU A 37 5.76 -6.59 -10.85
C LEU A 37 6.55 -6.80 -12.15
N ARG A 38 7.07 -5.73 -12.76
CA ARG A 38 7.92 -5.84 -13.95
C ARG A 38 9.20 -6.61 -13.66
N ASP A 39 9.87 -6.29 -12.55
CA ASP A 39 11.10 -6.96 -12.13
C ASP A 39 10.85 -8.43 -11.72
N SER A 40 9.60 -8.78 -11.42
CA SER A 40 9.11 -10.16 -11.26
C SER A 40 8.78 -10.85 -12.58
N GLY A 41 9.09 -10.23 -13.74
CA GLY A 41 8.90 -10.80 -15.07
C GLY A 41 7.47 -10.71 -15.63
N LEU A 42 6.64 -9.80 -15.11
CA LEU A 42 5.24 -9.66 -15.53
C LEU A 42 5.06 -8.51 -16.53
N ASN A 43 4.04 -8.61 -17.39
CA ASN A 43 3.71 -7.59 -18.37
C ASN A 43 2.90 -6.46 -17.73
N VAL A 44 3.53 -5.31 -17.52
CA VAL A 44 2.94 -4.17 -16.80
C VAL A 44 2.81 -2.96 -17.70
N ILE A 45 1.62 -2.36 -17.70
CA ILE A 45 1.33 -1.05 -18.30
C ILE A 45 0.90 -0.06 -17.22
N VAL A 46 1.01 1.22 -17.51
CA VAL A 46 0.61 2.29 -16.57
C VAL A 46 -0.54 3.09 -17.17
N GLY A 47 -1.60 3.28 -16.40
CA GLY A 47 -2.75 4.12 -16.75
C GLY A 47 -2.71 5.46 -16.01
N LEU A 48 -2.75 6.58 -16.76
CA LEU A 48 -2.73 7.93 -16.18
C LEU A 48 -3.73 8.83 -16.90
N TYR A 49 -4.17 9.89 -16.25
CA TYR A 49 -4.99 10.91 -16.89
C TYR A 49 -4.16 11.73 -17.89
N LYS A 50 -4.80 12.28 -18.90
CA LYS A 50 -4.15 13.16 -19.90
C LYS A 50 -3.50 14.37 -19.24
N GLY A 51 -2.20 14.59 -19.50
CA GLY A 51 -1.44 15.67 -18.89
C GLY A 51 -0.88 15.36 -17.49
N SER A 52 -0.93 14.11 -17.04
CA SER A 52 -0.34 13.71 -15.75
C SER A 52 1.17 13.98 -15.71
N LYS A 53 1.61 14.68 -14.65
CA LYS A 53 3.05 14.94 -14.39
C LYS A 53 3.87 13.65 -14.23
N SER A 54 3.23 12.56 -13.79
CA SER A 54 3.90 11.27 -13.61
C SER A 54 4.15 10.52 -14.92
N ALA A 55 3.56 10.96 -16.05
CA ALA A 55 3.70 10.25 -17.33
C ALA A 55 5.14 10.23 -17.83
N ALA A 56 5.87 11.34 -17.71
CA ALA A 56 7.27 11.41 -18.08
C ALA A 56 8.14 10.48 -17.22
N ALA A 57 7.89 10.43 -15.91
CA ALA A 57 8.61 9.55 -14.99
C ALA A 57 8.35 8.06 -15.30
N ALA A 58 7.10 7.68 -15.55
CA ALA A 58 6.75 6.32 -15.93
C ALA A 58 7.40 5.89 -17.26
N LYS A 59 7.37 6.76 -18.29
CA LYS A 59 8.04 6.51 -19.57
C LYS A 59 9.56 6.39 -19.41
N LYS A 60 10.19 7.27 -18.62
CA LYS A 60 11.64 7.19 -18.32
C LYS A 60 12.02 5.87 -17.66
N LYS A 61 11.12 5.28 -16.89
CA LYS A 61 11.29 3.95 -16.29
C LYS A 61 10.97 2.80 -17.27
N GLY A 62 10.65 3.08 -18.53
CA GLY A 62 10.42 2.09 -19.60
C GLY A 62 9.01 1.52 -19.66
N PHE A 63 8.02 2.11 -18.96
CA PHE A 63 6.64 1.64 -19.04
C PHE A 63 5.90 2.18 -20.26
N LYS A 64 5.04 1.36 -20.85
CA LYS A 64 4.01 1.81 -21.78
C LYS A 64 2.93 2.54 -20.97
N VAL A 65 2.71 3.82 -21.30
CA VAL A 65 1.76 4.68 -20.60
C VAL A 65 0.57 4.95 -21.52
N TYR A 66 -0.62 4.70 -21.01
CA TYR A 66 -1.89 4.93 -21.70
C TYR A 66 -2.77 5.88 -20.88
N GLU A 67 -3.80 6.47 -21.49
CA GLU A 67 -4.86 7.10 -20.72
C GLU A 67 -5.62 6.04 -19.90
N THR A 68 -6.15 6.44 -18.73
CA THR A 68 -6.76 5.51 -17.77
C THR A 68 -7.78 4.57 -18.41
N ALA A 69 -8.71 5.11 -19.19
CA ALA A 69 -9.74 4.33 -19.89
C ALA A 69 -9.14 3.28 -20.83
N GLU A 70 -8.09 3.64 -21.58
CA GLU A 70 -7.41 2.71 -22.51
C GLU A 70 -6.62 1.65 -21.75
N ALA A 71 -5.94 2.00 -20.65
CA ALA A 71 -5.26 1.03 -19.81
C ALA A 71 -6.24 0.00 -19.22
N VAL A 72 -7.43 0.44 -18.77
CA VAL A 72 -8.51 -0.44 -18.30
C VAL A 72 -8.98 -1.41 -19.38
N ARG A 73 -9.19 -0.92 -20.61
CA ARG A 73 -9.58 -1.81 -21.73
C ARG A 73 -8.56 -2.91 -22.00
N ARG A 74 -7.27 -2.57 -21.96
CA ARG A 74 -6.14 -3.47 -22.24
C ARG A 74 -5.83 -4.46 -21.14
N ALA A 75 -6.14 -4.12 -19.89
CA ALA A 75 -5.74 -4.90 -18.74
C ALA A 75 -6.68 -6.08 -18.46
N ASP A 76 -6.11 -7.18 -17.99
CA ASP A 76 -6.82 -8.32 -17.39
C ASP A 76 -6.94 -8.14 -15.87
N VAL A 77 -5.88 -7.63 -15.25
CA VAL A 77 -5.82 -7.31 -13.82
C VAL A 77 -5.31 -5.88 -13.66
N MET A 78 -5.98 -5.09 -12.85
CA MET A 78 -5.58 -3.70 -12.64
C MET A 78 -5.57 -3.32 -11.17
N LEU A 79 -4.63 -2.44 -10.81
CA LEU A 79 -4.54 -1.83 -9.49
C LEU A 79 -5.00 -0.38 -9.56
N VAL A 80 -5.92 0.00 -8.70
CA VAL A 80 -6.36 1.39 -8.52
C VAL A 80 -5.43 2.07 -7.52
N GLY A 81 -4.37 2.69 -8.04
CA GLY A 81 -3.36 3.45 -7.28
C GLY A 81 -3.57 4.96 -7.39
N ILE A 82 -4.83 5.39 -7.41
CA ILE A 82 -5.28 6.78 -7.53
C ILE A 82 -5.59 7.30 -6.13
N PRO A 83 -5.30 8.58 -5.81
CA PRO A 83 -5.65 9.16 -4.51
C PRO A 83 -7.15 8.98 -4.19
N ASP A 84 -7.46 8.63 -2.93
CA ASP A 84 -8.80 8.21 -2.51
C ASP A 84 -9.88 9.22 -2.89
N MET A 85 -9.64 10.52 -2.66
CA MET A 85 -10.56 11.59 -3.00
C MET A 85 -10.87 11.74 -4.51
N LYS A 86 -10.12 11.05 -5.37
CA LYS A 86 -10.31 11.06 -6.83
C LYS A 86 -10.82 9.72 -7.37
N GLN A 87 -10.82 8.68 -6.53
CA GLN A 87 -11.16 7.34 -7.01
C GLN A 87 -12.59 7.24 -7.53
N ALA A 88 -13.57 7.85 -6.86
CA ALA A 88 -14.97 7.81 -7.27
C ALA A 88 -15.18 8.46 -8.66
N ASP A 89 -14.60 9.64 -8.88
CA ASP A 89 -14.71 10.35 -10.15
C ASP A 89 -14.08 9.56 -11.29
N VAL A 90 -12.84 9.05 -11.07
CA VAL A 90 -12.12 8.27 -12.08
C VAL A 90 -12.77 6.91 -12.30
N TRP A 91 -13.31 6.30 -11.26
CA TRP A 91 -14.08 5.06 -11.36
C TRP A 91 -15.27 5.23 -12.32
N ASN A 92 -16.09 6.23 -12.07
CA ASN A 92 -17.31 6.45 -12.85
C ASN A 92 -17.02 6.89 -14.30
N ARG A 93 -15.99 7.72 -14.50
CA ARG A 93 -15.65 8.27 -15.82
C ARG A 93 -14.84 7.32 -16.67
N ASP A 94 -13.80 6.69 -16.10
CA ASP A 94 -12.76 6.02 -16.88
C ASP A 94 -12.68 4.51 -16.62
N ILE A 95 -13.01 4.02 -15.41
CA ILE A 95 -12.82 2.61 -15.07
C ILE A 95 -14.09 1.81 -15.36
N ALA A 96 -15.19 2.08 -14.68
CA ALA A 96 -16.41 1.30 -14.77
C ALA A 96 -16.95 1.15 -16.20
N PRO A 97 -17.01 2.21 -17.05
CA PRO A 97 -17.49 2.09 -18.43
C PRO A 97 -16.58 1.26 -19.34
N ASN A 98 -15.32 1.05 -18.95
CA ASN A 98 -14.30 0.38 -19.77
C ASN A 98 -13.92 -1.02 -19.27
N LEU A 99 -14.57 -1.56 -18.23
CA LEU A 99 -14.34 -2.92 -17.72
C LEU A 99 -14.83 -4.02 -18.71
N GLY A 100 -15.70 -3.68 -19.63
CA GLY A 100 -16.21 -4.63 -20.64
C GLY A 100 -17.18 -5.67 -20.07
N LYS A 101 -17.26 -6.83 -20.74
CA LYS A 101 -18.25 -7.87 -20.42
C LYS A 101 -17.89 -8.76 -19.23
N GLY A 102 -16.74 -8.53 -18.56
CA GLY A 102 -16.28 -9.30 -17.41
C GLY A 102 -14.91 -9.96 -17.58
N GLY A 103 -14.55 -10.83 -16.64
CA GLY A 103 -13.28 -11.57 -16.66
C GLY A 103 -12.06 -10.76 -16.18
N LYS A 104 -12.26 -9.54 -15.70
CA LYS A 104 -11.20 -8.69 -15.16
C LYS A 104 -11.18 -8.73 -13.62
N THR A 105 -10.00 -8.51 -13.05
CA THR A 105 -9.83 -8.32 -11.61
C THR A 105 -9.38 -6.88 -11.35
N VAL A 106 -10.08 -6.19 -10.45
CA VAL A 106 -9.73 -4.85 -9.98
C VAL A 106 -9.21 -4.95 -8.55
N LEU A 107 -7.99 -4.51 -8.34
CA LEU A 107 -7.32 -4.48 -7.05
C LEU A 107 -7.29 -3.05 -6.51
N PHE A 108 -7.50 -2.92 -5.21
CA PHE A 108 -7.34 -1.68 -4.46
C PHE A 108 -6.13 -1.79 -3.54
N ILE A 109 -5.55 -0.65 -3.18
CA ILE A 109 -4.45 -0.57 -2.21
C ILE A 109 -4.99 -0.35 -0.80
N HIS A 110 -6.16 0.27 -0.69
CA HIS A 110 -6.85 0.62 0.54
C HIS A 110 -8.34 0.35 0.42
N GLY A 111 -9.00 -0.01 1.51
CA GLY A 111 -10.40 -0.42 1.51
C GLY A 111 -11.43 0.70 1.46
N LEU A 112 -11.04 1.96 1.67
CA LEU A 112 -11.91 3.12 1.90
C LEU A 112 -13.03 3.25 0.87
N SER A 113 -12.70 3.40 -0.40
CA SER A 113 -13.68 3.70 -1.44
C SER A 113 -14.72 2.60 -1.63
N VAL A 114 -14.36 1.34 -1.38
CA VAL A 114 -15.27 0.19 -1.47
C VAL A 114 -16.10 0.07 -0.20
N HIS A 115 -15.46 0.14 0.98
CA HIS A 115 -16.13 -0.01 2.27
C HIS A 115 -17.17 1.08 2.51
N TYR A 116 -16.81 2.34 2.29
CA TYR A 116 -17.73 3.47 2.46
C TYR A 116 -18.64 3.72 1.25
N LYS A 117 -18.66 2.78 0.27
CA LYS A 117 -19.56 2.81 -0.88
C LYS A 117 -19.42 4.08 -1.75
N LEU A 118 -18.21 4.68 -1.76
CA LEU A 118 -17.91 5.83 -2.63
C LEU A 118 -17.85 5.40 -4.10
N ILE A 119 -17.55 4.14 -4.35
CA ILE A 119 -17.65 3.51 -5.67
C ILE A 119 -18.61 2.31 -5.60
N LYS A 120 -19.29 2.07 -6.74
CA LYS A 120 -20.17 0.91 -6.91
C LYS A 120 -19.50 -0.08 -7.85
N PRO A 121 -18.97 -1.21 -7.35
CA PRO A 121 -18.37 -2.24 -8.19
C PRO A 121 -19.39 -2.84 -9.17
N GLN A 122 -18.93 -3.14 -10.39
CA GLN A 122 -19.74 -3.87 -11.36
C GLN A 122 -19.80 -5.36 -10.99
N LYS A 123 -20.96 -5.99 -11.23
CA LYS A 123 -21.22 -7.39 -10.81
C LYS A 123 -20.42 -8.45 -11.56
N ASN A 124 -19.77 -8.10 -12.66
CA ASN A 124 -19.11 -9.01 -13.60
C ASN A 124 -17.59 -9.02 -13.50
N VAL A 125 -17.00 -8.42 -12.47
CA VAL A 125 -15.55 -8.36 -12.24
C VAL A 125 -15.21 -8.80 -10.82
N ASP A 126 -13.99 -9.30 -10.63
CA ASP A 126 -13.47 -9.52 -9.28
C ASP A 126 -13.06 -8.19 -8.66
N ILE A 127 -13.37 -8.02 -7.37
CA ILE A 127 -12.94 -6.90 -6.56
C ILE A 127 -12.15 -7.43 -5.38
N ALA A 128 -10.89 -7.08 -5.34
CA ALA A 128 -9.99 -7.48 -4.27
C ALA A 128 -9.10 -6.32 -3.82
N MET A 129 -8.32 -6.54 -2.79
CA MET A 129 -7.37 -5.59 -2.24
C MET A 129 -6.03 -6.26 -2.03
N VAL A 130 -4.96 -5.51 -2.26
CA VAL A 130 -3.59 -5.84 -1.86
C VAL A 130 -3.00 -4.57 -1.27
N ALA A 131 -2.93 -4.50 0.05
CA ALA A 131 -2.54 -3.33 0.83
C ALA A 131 -1.20 -3.57 1.55
N PRO A 132 -0.05 -3.19 0.97
CA PRO A 132 1.22 -3.23 1.69
C PRO A 132 1.18 -2.28 2.89
N LYS A 133 1.64 -2.76 4.06
CA LYS A 133 1.68 -1.96 5.28
C LYS A 133 3.02 -1.22 5.39
N GLY A 134 3.17 -0.21 4.56
CA GLY A 134 4.33 0.68 4.51
C GLY A 134 4.31 1.61 3.29
N PRO A 135 5.06 2.71 3.35
CA PRO A 135 5.16 3.67 2.25
C PRO A 135 5.71 3.02 0.97
N GLY A 136 5.26 3.48 -0.19
CA GLY A 136 5.63 2.86 -1.46
C GLY A 136 7.14 2.82 -1.73
N HIS A 137 7.90 3.85 -1.35
CA HIS A 137 9.37 3.83 -1.51
C HIS A 137 10.02 2.72 -0.66
N VAL A 138 9.48 2.40 0.53
CA VAL A 138 9.94 1.29 1.36
C VAL A 138 9.56 -0.05 0.72
N VAL A 139 8.36 -0.18 0.16
CA VAL A 139 7.95 -1.37 -0.61
C VAL A 139 8.93 -1.65 -1.75
N ARG A 140 9.40 -0.61 -2.45
CA ARG A 140 10.40 -0.76 -3.51
C ARG A 140 11.77 -1.13 -2.96
N ALA A 141 12.26 -0.43 -1.94
CA ALA A 141 13.58 -0.65 -1.35
C ALA A 141 13.70 -2.09 -0.81
N GLN A 142 12.73 -2.53 -0.01
CA GLN A 142 12.70 -3.89 0.55
C GLN A 142 12.65 -4.98 -0.54
N TYR A 143 11.91 -4.72 -1.64
CA TYR A 143 11.89 -5.65 -2.77
C TYR A 143 13.27 -5.80 -3.41
N VAL A 144 13.99 -4.69 -3.65
CA VAL A 144 15.34 -4.69 -4.25
C VAL A 144 16.35 -5.40 -3.37
N GLU A 145 16.19 -5.30 -2.03
CA GLU A 145 17.01 -6.01 -1.05
C GLU A 145 16.69 -7.53 -0.94
N GLY A 146 15.75 -8.03 -1.74
CA GLY A 146 15.31 -9.42 -1.64
C GLY A 146 14.36 -9.69 -0.46
N LYS A 147 14.01 -8.66 0.28
CA LYS A 147 13.03 -8.67 1.38
C LYS A 147 11.62 -8.29 0.88
N GLY A 148 10.69 -8.03 1.80
CA GLY A 148 9.34 -7.57 1.48
C GLY A 148 8.75 -6.73 2.59
N VAL A 149 7.70 -5.99 2.27
CA VAL A 149 6.84 -5.32 3.24
C VAL A 149 5.59 -6.19 3.43
N PRO A 150 5.16 -6.48 4.67
CA PRO A 150 3.93 -7.23 4.91
C PRO A 150 2.74 -6.57 4.23
N ALA A 151 1.77 -7.38 3.79
CA ALA A 151 0.57 -6.85 3.15
C ALA A 151 -0.70 -7.53 3.67
N LEU A 152 -1.82 -6.83 3.50
CA LEU A 152 -3.15 -7.39 3.68
C LEU A 152 -3.77 -7.71 2.33
N ILE A 153 -4.55 -8.79 2.26
CA ILE A 153 -5.43 -9.06 1.13
C ILE A 153 -6.88 -9.17 1.62
N ALA A 154 -7.80 -8.64 0.83
CA ALA A 154 -9.23 -8.81 1.06
C ALA A 154 -9.96 -9.06 -0.26
N ILE A 155 -11.08 -9.78 -0.19
CA ILE A 155 -11.93 -10.08 -1.34
C ILE A 155 -13.32 -9.53 -1.06
N GLN A 156 -13.74 -8.57 -1.86
CA GLN A 156 -15.09 -8.03 -1.82
C GLN A 156 -16.03 -8.81 -2.74
N GLN A 157 -15.53 -9.21 -3.92
CA GLN A 157 -16.30 -9.91 -4.93
C GLN A 157 -15.39 -10.88 -5.68
N ASP A 158 -15.80 -12.14 -5.79
CA ASP A 158 -15.08 -13.20 -6.49
C ASP A 158 -16.00 -13.86 -7.52
N VAL A 159 -16.07 -13.28 -8.71
CA VAL A 159 -16.89 -13.77 -9.82
C VAL A 159 -16.21 -14.92 -10.55
N SER A 160 -14.88 -14.86 -10.64
CA SER A 160 -14.07 -15.85 -11.35
C SER A 160 -13.77 -17.11 -10.53
N GLY A 161 -13.98 -17.09 -9.20
CA GLY A 161 -13.50 -18.10 -8.26
C GLY A 161 -11.97 -18.10 -8.08
N LYS A 162 -11.28 -17.05 -8.55
CA LYS A 162 -9.81 -16.93 -8.57
C LYS A 162 -9.29 -15.67 -7.89
N ALA A 163 -10.14 -14.82 -7.32
CA ALA A 163 -9.76 -13.53 -6.79
C ALA A 163 -8.68 -13.64 -5.68
N VAL A 164 -8.79 -14.60 -4.77
CA VAL A 164 -7.76 -14.86 -3.73
C VAL A 164 -6.41 -15.20 -4.36
N LYS A 165 -6.40 -16.10 -5.35
CA LYS A 165 -5.17 -16.55 -6.02
C LYS A 165 -4.52 -15.41 -6.81
N THR A 166 -5.34 -14.58 -7.46
CA THR A 166 -4.87 -13.38 -8.18
C THR A 166 -4.28 -12.34 -7.22
N ALA A 167 -4.93 -12.07 -6.09
CA ALA A 167 -4.42 -11.15 -5.06
C ALA A 167 -3.11 -11.66 -4.44
N LEU A 168 -3.00 -12.95 -4.13
CA LEU A 168 -1.77 -13.55 -3.62
C LEU A 168 -0.64 -13.51 -4.67
N ALA A 169 -0.94 -13.78 -5.93
CA ALA A 169 0.03 -13.68 -7.02
C ALA A 169 0.54 -12.23 -7.17
N TRP A 170 -0.34 -11.23 -7.06
CA TRP A 170 0.04 -9.82 -7.05
C TRP A 170 0.93 -9.48 -5.86
N ALA A 171 0.55 -9.91 -4.64
CA ALA A 171 1.34 -9.74 -3.43
C ALA A 171 2.74 -10.37 -3.56
N LYS A 172 2.84 -11.55 -4.18
CA LYS A 172 4.12 -12.18 -4.51
C LYS A 172 4.92 -11.37 -5.52
N GLY A 173 4.28 -10.88 -6.56
CA GLY A 173 4.91 -10.06 -7.59
C GLY A 173 5.49 -8.75 -7.06
N ILE A 174 4.92 -8.19 -5.99
CA ILE A 174 5.48 -7.01 -5.32
C ILE A 174 6.43 -7.35 -4.15
N GLY A 175 6.64 -8.64 -3.84
CA GLY A 175 7.55 -9.12 -2.81
C GLY A 175 6.96 -9.25 -1.41
N SER A 176 5.69 -8.92 -1.20
CA SER A 176 5.07 -8.91 0.13
C SER A 176 4.98 -10.30 0.78
N THR A 177 4.88 -11.37 0.00
CA THR A 177 4.83 -12.75 0.51
C THR A 177 6.12 -13.21 1.18
N ARG A 178 7.24 -12.51 0.95
CA ARG A 178 8.52 -12.75 1.65
C ARG A 178 8.45 -12.33 3.12
N ALA A 179 7.66 -11.29 3.43
CA ALA A 179 7.45 -10.80 4.79
C ALA A 179 6.15 -11.35 5.43
N GLY A 180 5.23 -11.85 4.60
CA GLY A 180 3.95 -12.40 5.01
C GLY A 180 2.75 -11.56 4.56
N VAL A 181 1.66 -12.26 4.23
CA VAL A 181 0.41 -11.65 3.79
C VAL A 181 -0.73 -12.19 4.65
N ILE A 182 -1.57 -11.30 5.17
CA ILE A 182 -2.71 -11.66 6.04
C ILE A 182 -4.01 -11.39 5.28
N ARG A 183 -4.96 -12.31 5.38
CA ARG A 183 -6.30 -12.11 4.83
C ARG A 183 -7.17 -11.37 5.84
N THR A 184 -7.84 -10.33 5.36
CA THR A 184 -8.76 -9.47 6.12
C THR A 184 -10.03 -9.18 5.31
N THR A 185 -10.76 -8.14 5.67
CA THR A 185 -11.91 -7.60 4.95
C THR A 185 -11.65 -6.15 4.54
N PHE A 186 -12.37 -5.63 3.55
CA PHE A 186 -12.31 -4.21 3.18
C PHE A 186 -12.71 -3.30 4.35
N LYS A 187 -13.67 -3.75 5.18
CA LYS A 187 -14.09 -3.02 6.38
C LYS A 187 -12.94 -2.91 7.39
N GLU A 188 -12.42 -4.06 7.81
CA GLU A 188 -11.38 -4.12 8.85
C GLU A 188 -10.15 -3.32 8.43
N GLU A 189 -9.68 -3.51 7.19
CA GLU A 189 -8.54 -2.75 6.69
C GLU A 189 -8.81 -1.25 6.66
N ALA A 190 -9.95 -0.79 6.10
CA ALA A 190 -10.25 0.63 6.00
C ALA A 190 -10.37 1.31 7.38
N GLU A 191 -11.05 0.68 8.32
CA GLU A 191 -11.27 1.25 9.64
C GLU A 191 -9.99 1.27 10.48
N THR A 192 -9.21 0.18 10.47
CA THR A 192 -7.97 0.09 11.26
C THR A 192 -6.85 0.93 10.67
N ASP A 193 -6.76 1.02 9.35
CA ASP A 193 -5.75 1.84 8.67
C ASP A 193 -5.99 3.33 8.94
N LEU A 194 -7.23 3.81 8.73
CA LEU A 194 -7.60 5.20 9.06
C LEU A 194 -7.37 5.54 10.53
N PHE A 195 -7.75 4.64 11.44
CA PHE A 195 -7.48 4.84 12.86
C PHE A 195 -5.97 4.92 13.13
N GLY A 196 -5.20 3.98 12.59
CA GLY A 196 -3.75 3.93 12.76
C GLY A 196 -3.06 5.19 12.25
N GLU A 197 -3.42 5.63 11.04
CA GLU A 197 -2.84 6.85 10.44
C GLU A 197 -3.17 8.11 11.25
N GLN A 198 -4.44 8.30 11.59
CA GLN A 198 -4.91 9.55 12.21
C GLN A 198 -4.61 9.62 13.69
N ALA A 199 -4.81 8.53 14.43
CA ALA A 199 -4.65 8.53 15.88
C ALA A 199 -3.22 8.25 16.35
N VAL A 200 -2.44 7.49 15.59
CA VAL A 200 -1.12 7.01 16.05
C VAL A 200 0.02 7.44 15.15
N LEU A 201 0.02 6.96 13.89
CA LEU A 201 1.23 6.99 13.04
C LEU A 201 1.56 8.38 12.49
N CYS A 202 0.58 9.08 11.93
CA CYS A 202 0.78 10.38 11.32
C CYS A 202 0.25 11.51 12.20
N GLY A 203 -0.95 11.37 12.75
CA GLY A 203 -1.54 12.40 13.62
C GLY A 203 -0.90 12.41 15.00
N GLY A 204 -1.07 11.35 15.80
CA GLY A 204 -0.63 11.31 17.18
C GLY A 204 0.88 11.47 17.36
N ALA A 205 1.69 10.71 16.60
CA ALA A 205 3.14 10.79 16.72
C ALA A 205 3.69 12.16 16.34
N SER A 206 3.16 12.78 15.26
CA SER A 206 3.63 14.12 14.85
C SER A 206 3.24 15.20 15.84
N GLU A 207 2.05 15.12 16.43
CA GLU A 207 1.63 16.09 17.45
C GLU A 207 2.41 15.94 18.76
N LEU A 208 2.69 14.69 19.17
CA LEU A 208 3.54 14.44 20.34
C LEU A 208 4.95 15.04 20.17
N VAL A 209 5.57 14.82 19.02
CA VAL A 209 6.88 15.39 18.68
C VAL A 209 6.85 16.91 18.71
N LYS A 210 5.83 17.51 18.09
CA LYS A 210 5.66 18.95 18.02
C LYS A 210 5.52 19.57 19.41
N VAL A 211 4.61 19.05 20.23
CA VAL A 211 4.37 19.54 21.61
C VAL A 211 5.63 19.38 22.47
N GLY A 212 6.33 18.24 22.38
CA GLY A 212 7.60 18.05 23.09
C GLY A 212 8.67 19.06 22.67
N PHE A 213 8.82 19.26 21.37
CA PHE A 213 9.76 20.24 20.82
C PHE A 213 9.43 21.67 21.29
N GLU A 214 8.18 22.11 21.14
CA GLU A 214 7.72 23.45 21.56
C GLU A 214 7.94 23.67 23.06
N THR A 215 7.62 22.67 23.92
CA THR A 215 7.82 22.73 25.35
C THR A 215 9.29 22.98 25.73
N LEU A 216 10.23 22.29 25.09
CA LEU A 216 11.66 22.48 25.36
C LEU A 216 12.14 23.86 24.91
N VAL A 217 11.72 24.32 23.73
CA VAL A 217 12.10 25.65 23.21
C VAL A 217 11.52 26.77 24.09
N GLU A 218 10.27 26.68 24.50
CA GLU A 218 9.63 27.63 25.42
C GLU A 218 10.30 27.65 26.80
N ALA A 219 10.85 26.54 27.25
CA ALA A 219 11.65 26.46 28.48
C ALA A 219 13.07 27.05 28.33
N GLY A 220 13.43 27.54 27.13
CA GLY A 220 14.68 28.20 26.86
C GLY A 220 15.82 27.31 26.37
N TYR A 221 15.54 26.06 26.03
CA TYR A 221 16.54 25.17 25.44
C TYR A 221 16.74 25.45 23.95
N GLN A 222 17.92 25.09 23.43
CA GLN A 222 18.27 25.29 22.02
C GLN A 222 17.37 24.43 21.11
N PRO A 223 16.82 24.96 20.02
CA PRO A 223 15.97 24.22 19.09
C PRO A 223 16.63 22.95 18.52
N GLU A 224 17.95 22.99 18.31
CA GLU A 224 18.73 21.85 17.83
C GLU A 224 18.69 20.68 18.85
N MET A 225 18.79 20.98 20.15
CA MET A 225 18.69 19.99 21.20
C MET A 225 17.26 19.43 21.27
N ALA A 226 16.24 20.27 21.23
CA ALA A 226 14.85 19.85 21.18
C ALA A 226 14.55 18.94 19.97
N TYR A 227 15.15 19.22 18.81
CA TYR A 227 15.03 18.39 17.62
C TYR A 227 15.62 16.99 17.83
N PHE A 228 16.84 16.89 18.40
CA PHE A 228 17.46 15.58 18.64
C PHE A 228 16.65 14.77 19.63
N GLU A 229 16.28 15.34 20.74
CA GLU A 229 15.57 14.65 21.83
C GLU A 229 14.14 14.22 21.44
N CYS A 230 13.37 15.10 20.76
CA CYS A 230 11.96 14.83 20.48
C CYS A 230 11.72 14.13 19.13
N LEU A 231 12.63 14.22 18.16
CA LEU A 231 12.39 13.66 16.83
C LEU A 231 13.47 12.67 16.39
N HIS A 232 14.74 13.05 16.43
CA HIS A 232 15.80 12.20 15.89
C HIS A 232 15.89 10.86 16.65
N GLU A 233 15.88 10.90 17.97
CA GLU A 233 15.96 9.68 18.81
C GLU A 233 14.68 8.86 18.78
N LEU A 234 13.52 9.46 18.56
CA LEU A 234 12.26 8.75 18.49
C LEU A 234 12.32 7.57 17.49
N LYS A 235 13.00 7.77 16.35
CA LYS A 235 13.19 6.69 15.36
C LYS A 235 13.87 5.47 15.98
N LEU A 236 14.91 5.69 16.76
CA LEU A 236 15.69 4.60 17.36
C LEU A 236 14.85 3.82 18.40
N ILE A 237 14.03 4.54 19.16
CA ILE A 237 13.10 3.93 20.12
C ILE A 237 12.01 3.15 19.41
N VAL A 238 11.47 3.69 18.31
CA VAL A 238 10.47 2.98 17.48
C VAL A 238 11.06 1.72 16.85
N ASP A 239 12.30 1.77 16.37
CA ASP A 239 13.00 0.59 15.84
C ASP A 239 13.11 -0.50 16.91
N LEU A 240 13.49 -0.17 18.16
CA LEU A 240 13.51 -1.11 19.29
C LEU A 240 12.13 -1.70 19.60
N MET A 241 11.07 -0.89 19.54
CA MET A 241 9.69 -1.39 19.72
C MET A 241 9.29 -2.38 18.63
N VAL A 242 9.69 -2.13 17.39
CA VAL A 242 9.39 -3.02 16.24
C VAL A 242 10.18 -4.33 16.36
N GLU A 243 11.43 -4.28 16.79
CA GLU A 243 12.30 -5.46 16.87
C GLU A 243 11.96 -6.37 18.05
N SER A 244 11.64 -5.81 19.21
CA SER A 244 11.54 -6.57 20.45
C SER A 244 10.25 -6.30 21.28
N GLY A 245 9.31 -5.55 20.72
CA GLY A 245 8.10 -5.10 21.42
C GLY A 245 8.38 -4.04 22.47
N ILE A 246 7.32 -3.49 23.06
CA ILE A 246 7.42 -2.45 24.12
C ILE A 246 8.24 -2.96 25.32
N SER A 247 8.08 -4.22 25.71
CA SER A 247 8.83 -4.81 26.82
C SER A 247 10.33 -4.91 26.52
N GLY A 248 10.70 -5.32 25.32
CA GLY A 248 12.10 -5.38 24.89
C GLY A 248 12.73 -4.00 24.76
N MET A 249 12.01 -3.03 24.24
CA MET A 249 12.45 -1.63 24.21
C MET A 249 12.71 -1.13 25.64
N ARG A 250 11.77 -1.33 26.59
CA ARG A 250 11.94 -0.95 27.99
C ARG A 250 13.14 -1.64 28.64
N PHE A 251 13.43 -2.88 28.31
CA PHE A 251 14.62 -3.57 28.81
C PHE A 251 15.92 -2.92 28.33
N SER A 252 15.93 -2.35 27.13
CA SER A 252 17.11 -1.79 26.47
C SER A 252 17.43 -0.33 26.83
N ILE A 253 16.55 0.37 27.57
CA ILE A 253 16.72 1.76 27.96
C ILE A 253 17.13 1.90 29.43
N SER A 254 17.59 3.11 29.83
CA SER A 254 18.00 3.39 31.20
C SER A 254 16.83 3.34 32.20
N GLU A 255 17.16 3.14 33.47
CA GLU A 255 16.15 3.14 34.54
C GLU A 255 15.40 4.48 34.66
N THR A 256 16.08 5.61 34.40
CA THR A 256 15.46 6.93 34.37
C THR A 256 14.47 7.06 33.21
N ALA A 257 14.78 6.52 32.03
CA ALA A 257 13.88 6.53 30.88
C ALA A 257 12.65 5.61 31.07
N LYS A 258 12.78 4.55 31.86
CA LYS A 258 11.65 3.65 32.21
C LYS A 258 10.61 4.29 33.10
N TYR A 259 10.98 5.36 33.82
CA TYR A 259 10.09 6.02 34.76
C TYR A 259 8.92 6.74 34.04
N GLY A 260 9.12 7.29 32.87
CA GLY A 260 8.07 7.87 32.01
C GLY A 260 7.21 6.81 31.35
#